data_8f0adde30608e005eaeaef783ec83716
#
_entry.id   8f0adde30608e005eaeaef783ec83716
#
_cell.length_a   1.000
_cell.length_b   1.000
_cell.length_c   1.000
_cell.angle_alpha   90.00
_cell.angle_beta   90.00
_cell.angle_gamma   90.00
#
_symmetry.space_group_name_H-M   'P 1'
#
loop_
_entity.id
_entity.type
_entity.pdbx_description
1 polymer ?
#
loop_
_entity_poly.entity_id
_entity_poly.type
_entity_poly.pdbx_seq_one_letter_code
_entity_poly.pdbx_strand_id
1 'polypeptide(L)'
;MLILGALAIVLFTGAPSTAAATLPEVTATDITYGPDGAGVVVMEYADFQCEACARYFPMLATLRQKYGKKAQFVFRFFPLENHPYGMLSAQVAYAAHLQGKFWEMHDLLYERQKEWTDAADPHPYFEAYAKSLGLDMSRFREDVNAQTTKDFITRQHAAGTEAGVTHTPWFAVNDTFLVPNHIGDFESLMTEGL
;
A
#
# COMPACT_ATOMS: atom_id res chain seq x y z
N MET A 1 63.12 18.19 32.53
CA MET A 1 61.73 18.70 32.34
C MET A 1 61.05 17.75 31.34
N LEU A 2 60.28 16.78 31.87
CA LEU A 2 59.55 15.79 31.06
C LEU A 2 58.12 16.31 30.91
N ILE A 3 57.67 16.55 29.68
CA ILE A 3 56.29 16.93 29.36
C ILE A 3 55.55 15.64 29.03
N LEU A 4 54.67 15.22 29.93
CA LEU A 4 53.68 14.15 29.64
C LEU A 4 52.52 14.74 28.85
N GLY A 5 52.44 14.38 27.57
CA GLY A 5 51.25 14.65 26.74
C GLY A 5 50.12 13.64 27.07
N ALA A 6 49.00 14.11 27.60
CA ALA A 6 47.80 13.31 27.77
C ALA A 6 47.09 13.16 26.45
N LEU A 7 46.99 11.92 25.93
CA LEU A 7 46.18 11.57 24.75
C LEU A 7 44.74 11.37 25.18
N ALA A 8 43.86 12.31 24.86
CA ALA A 8 42.42 12.19 25.08
C ALA A 8 41.83 11.29 24.00
N ILE A 9 41.40 10.08 24.35
CA ILE A 9 40.65 9.18 23.49
C ILE A 9 39.18 9.62 23.56
N VAL A 10 38.70 10.27 22.51
CA VAL A 10 37.26 10.55 22.35
C VAL A 10 36.58 9.29 21.82
N LEU A 11 35.92 8.56 22.71
CA LEU A 11 35.06 7.42 22.35
C LEU A 11 33.75 7.99 21.76
N PHE A 12 33.63 7.95 20.45
CA PHE A 12 32.34 8.17 19.75
C PHE A 12 31.46 6.94 19.98
N THR A 13 30.67 6.94 21.03
CA THR A 13 29.59 5.98 21.24
C THR A 13 28.33 6.50 20.53
N GLY A 14 28.36 6.57 19.21
CA GLY A 14 27.17 6.74 18.39
C GLY A 14 26.48 5.38 18.23
N ALA A 15 25.59 5.00 19.15
CA ALA A 15 24.65 3.94 18.86
C ALA A 15 23.80 4.37 17.66
N PRO A 16 23.58 3.50 16.64
CA PRO A 16 22.63 3.83 15.60
C PRO A 16 21.25 3.97 16.27
N SER A 17 20.71 5.17 16.22
CA SER A 17 19.30 5.41 16.57
C SER A 17 18.47 4.68 15.50
N THR A 18 18.05 3.48 15.78
CA THR A 18 16.93 2.85 15.11
C THR A 18 15.69 3.58 15.60
N ALA A 19 15.41 4.75 15.01
CA ALA A 19 14.07 5.30 15.09
C ALA A 19 13.15 4.23 14.50
N ALA A 20 12.37 3.58 15.35
CA ALA A 20 11.29 2.73 14.87
C ALA A 20 10.45 3.59 13.94
N ALA A 21 10.31 3.15 12.69
CA ALA A 21 9.46 3.84 11.73
C ALA A 21 8.06 3.90 12.34
N THR A 22 7.64 5.10 12.72
CA THR A 22 6.27 5.32 13.18
C THR A 22 5.37 5.24 11.97
N LEU A 23 4.47 4.26 11.99
CA LEU A 23 3.48 4.12 10.92
C LEU A 23 2.61 5.37 10.86
N PRO A 24 2.33 5.88 9.66
CA PRO A 24 1.42 7.00 9.52
C PRO A 24 0.02 6.59 9.99
N GLU A 25 -0.58 7.40 10.84
CA GLU A 25 -1.96 7.21 11.29
C GLU A 25 -2.93 7.06 10.10
N VAL A 26 -4.01 6.29 10.33
CA VAL A 26 -5.10 6.21 9.36
C VAL A 26 -5.86 7.53 9.34
N THR A 27 -6.05 8.07 8.17
CA THR A 27 -6.70 9.37 7.96
C THR A 27 -8.03 9.19 7.21
N ALA A 28 -8.88 10.21 7.26
CA ALA A 28 -10.15 10.22 6.51
C ALA A 28 -9.99 10.14 4.98
N THR A 29 -8.75 10.33 4.47
CA THR A 29 -8.45 10.23 3.04
C THR A 29 -7.89 8.87 2.64
N ASP A 30 -7.64 7.97 3.59
CA ASP A 30 -7.17 6.63 3.29
C ASP A 30 -8.29 5.78 2.65
N ILE A 31 -7.89 4.86 1.81
CA ILE A 31 -8.79 3.88 1.22
C ILE A 31 -8.91 2.70 2.18
N THR A 32 -10.10 2.54 2.74
CA THR A 32 -10.33 1.58 3.82
C THR A 32 -11.39 0.55 3.46
N TYR A 33 -11.34 -0.61 4.12
CA TYR A 33 -12.36 -1.64 4.16
C TYR A 33 -12.57 -2.08 5.61
N GLY A 34 -13.82 -2.16 6.04
CA GLY A 34 -14.17 -2.50 7.42
C GLY A 34 -14.55 -1.26 8.23
N PRO A 35 -14.81 -1.43 9.54
CA PRO A 35 -15.28 -0.34 10.38
C PRO A 35 -14.17 0.66 10.72
N ASP A 36 -14.52 1.94 10.69
CA ASP A 36 -13.63 2.99 11.17
C ASP A 36 -13.39 2.85 12.68
N GLY A 37 -12.14 3.09 13.11
CA GLY A 37 -11.77 2.98 14.51
C GLY A 37 -11.76 1.55 15.05
N ALA A 38 -11.64 0.53 14.19
CA ALA A 38 -11.43 -0.84 14.62
C ALA A 38 -10.18 -0.95 15.49
N GLY A 39 -10.22 -1.85 16.49
CA GLY A 39 -9.08 -2.13 17.36
C GLY A 39 -7.89 -2.79 16.64
N VAL A 40 -8.13 -3.29 15.43
CA VAL A 40 -7.11 -3.87 14.55
C VAL A 40 -7.12 -3.15 13.21
N VAL A 41 -5.95 -2.67 12.80
CA VAL A 41 -5.69 -2.06 11.48
C VAL A 41 -4.67 -2.90 10.74
N VAL A 42 -5.00 -3.34 9.54
CA VAL A 42 -4.08 -4.01 8.61
C VAL A 42 -3.78 -3.04 7.48
N MET A 43 -2.55 -2.55 7.41
CA MET A 43 -2.11 -1.59 6.40
C MET A 43 -1.23 -2.28 5.35
N GLU A 44 -1.48 -1.94 4.10
CA GLU A 44 -0.69 -2.36 2.95
C GLU A 44 -0.26 -1.15 2.12
N TYR A 45 1.04 -1.03 1.86
CA TYR A 45 1.58 -0.22 0.77
C TYR A 45 1.87 -1.13 -0.41
N ALA A 46 1.26 -0.82 -1.55
CA ALA A 46 1.31 -1.73 -2.69
C ALA A 46 1.34 -1.03 -4.05
N ASP A 47 1.80 -1.80 -5.03
CA ASP A 47 1.80 -1.47 -6.45
C ASP A 47 1.05 -2.57 -7.22
N PHE A 48 0.08 -2.19 -8.00
CA PHE A 48 -0.72 -3.15 -8.78
C PHE A 48 0.10 -3.91 -9.82
N GLN A 49 1.21 -3.36 -10.30
CA GLN A 49 2.10 -4.06 -11.23
C GLN A 49 3.09 -4.99 -10.53
N CYS A 50 3.26 -4.88 -9.21
CA CYS A 50 4.17 -5.72 -8.46
C CYS A 50 3.69 -7.17 -8.38
N GLU A 51 4.46 -8.13 -8.92
CA GLU A 51 4.13 -9.56 -8.85
C GLU A 51 4.08 -10.09 -7.42
N ALA A 52 4.91 -9.53 -6.52
CA ALA A 52 4.86 -9.92 -5.12
C ALA A 52 3.53 -9.52 -4.49
N CYS A 53 3.00 -8.30 -4.76
CA CYS A 53 1.69 -7.87 -4.30
C CYS A 53 0.59 -8.83 -4.79
N ALA A 54 0.61 -9.19 -6.08
CA ALA A 54 -0.35 -10.15 -6.63
C ALA A 54 -0.28 -11.53 -5.97
N ARG A 55 0.91 -11.97 -5.53
CA ARG A 55 1.04 -13.24 -4.77
C ARG A 55 0.44 -13.18 -3.37
N TYR A 56 0.48 -12.00 -2.72
CA TYR A 56 -0.13 -11.80 -1.40
C TYR A 56 -1.63 -11.51 -1.46
N PHE A 57 -2.13 -11.02 -2.59
CA PHE A 57 -3.54 -10.65 -2.78
C PHE A 57 -4.54 -11.73 -2.32
N PRO A 58 -4.43 -13.04 -2.69
CA PRO A 58 -5.40 -14.05 -2.25
C PRO A 58 -5.46 -14.21 -0.73
N MET A 59 -4.33 -14.04 -0.05
CA MET A 59 -4.23 -14.07 1.41
C MET A 59 -4.98 -12.87 2.02
N LEU A 60 -4.74 -11.68 1.51
CA LEU A 60 -5.39 -10.44 1.98
C LEU A 60 -6.89 -10.45 1.69
N ALA A 61 -7.32 -10.98 0.54
CA ALA A 61 -8.73 -11.17 0.22
C ALA A 61 -9.41 -12.10 1.23
N THR A 62 -8.74 -13.20 1.60
CA THR A 62 -9.24 -14.12 2.65
C THR A 62 -9.34 -13.43 4.02
N LEU A 63 -8.34 -12.63 4.41
CA LEU A 63 -8.36 -11.85 5.65
C LEU A 63 -9.50 -10.83 5.64
N ARG A 64 -9.69 -10.09 4.56
CA ARG A 64 -10.81 -9.14 4.41
C ARG A 64 -12.16 -9.85 4.55
N GLN A 65 -12.32 -10.99 3.90
CA GLN A 65 -13.56 -11.79 4.00
C GLN A 65 -13.83 -12.24 5.44
N LYS A 66 -12.80 -12.72 6.13
CA LYS A 66 -12.92 -13.29 7.48
C LYS A 66 -13.08 -12.23 8.57
N TYR A 67 -12.32 -11.14 8.47
CA TYR A 67 -12.19 -10.16 9.55
C TYR A 67 -12.72 -8.76 9.20
N GLY A 68 -13.17 -8.51 8.00
CA GLY A 68 -13.58 -7.18 7.55
C GLY A 68 -14.79 -6.56 8.27
N LYS A 69 -15.43 -7.30 9.18
CA LYS A 69 -16.45 -6.74 10.08
C LYS A 69 -15.90 -6.29 11.44
N LYS A 70 -14.63 -6.60 11.73
CA LYS A 70 -13.97 -6.37 13.01
C LYS A 70 -12.65 -5.62 12.89
N ALA A 71 -11.94 -5.79 11.78
CA ALA A 71 -10.66 -5.15 11.48
C ALA A 71 -10.84 -4.15 10.33
N GLN A 72 -10.05 -3.09 10.35
CA GLN A 72 -9.94 -2.12 9.28
C GLN A 72 -8.75 -2.46 8.40
N PHE A 73 -8.96 -2.59 7.10
CA PHE A 73 -7.90 -2.77 6.10
C PHE A 73 -7.67 -1.46 5.41
N VAL A 74 -6.41 -1.04 5.29
CA VAL A 74 -5.99 0.22 4.69
C VAL A 74 -5.08 -0.08 3.52
N PHE A 75 -5.44 0.42 2.35
CA PHE A 75 -4.60 0.35 1.15
C PHE A 75 -3.99 1.71 0.87
N ARG A 76 -2.67 1.73 0.63
CA ARG A 76 -1.90 2.91 0.23
C ARG A 76 -1.12 2.66 -1.03
N PHE A 77 -1.23 3.56 -1.97
CA PHE A 77 -0.51 3.48 -3.24
C PHE A 77 0.98 3.70 -3.05
N PHE A 78 1.78 2.78 -3.59
CA PHE A 78 3.23 2.90 -3.63
C PHE A 78 3.78 2.40 -4.97
N PRO A 79 3.44 3.08 -6.11
CA PRO A 79 3.91 2.68 -7.42
C PRO A 79 5.44 2.80 -7.50
N LEU A 80 6.12 1.73 -7.94
CA LEU A 80 7.56 1.67 -8.05
C LEU A 80 8.02 2.28 -9.38
N GLU A 81 9.16 2.98 -9.38
CA GLU A 81 9.69 3.67 -10.56
C GLU A 81 10.01 2.74 -11.73
N ASN A 82 10.39 1.48 -11.45
CA ASN A 82 10.70 0.47 -12.46
C ASN A 82 9.46 -0.27 -13.01
N HIS A 83 8.26 0.10 -12.58
CA HIS A 83 6.99 -0.46 -13.04
C HIS A 83 6.30 0.51 -14.01
N PRO A 84 6.41 0.32 -15.34
CA PRO A 84 5.92 1.29 -16.32
C PRO A 84 4.42 1.58 -16.23
N TYR A 85 3.63 0.65 -15.71
CA TYR A 85 2.19 0.80 -15.53
C TYR A 85 1.77 0.98 -14.06
N GLY A 86 2.71 1.03 -13.12
CA GLY A 86 2.41 1.17 -11.69
C GLY A 86 1.60 2.43 -11.37
N MET A 87 2.02 3.59 -11.87
CA MET A 87 1.28 4.84 -11.70
C MET A 87 -0.09 4.79 -12.40
N LEU A 88 -0.16 4.28 -13.63
CA LEU A 88 -1.41 4.21 -14.38
C LEU A 88 -2.43 3.28 -13.72
N SER A 89 -2.04 2.11 -13.27
CA SER A 89 -2.93 1.18 -12.56
C SER A 89 -3.41 1.75 -11.22
N ALA A 90 -2.57 2.50 -10.51
CA ALA A 90 -2.98 3.25 -9.32
C ALA A 90 -4.03 4.33 -9.65
N GLN A 91 -3.85 5.09 -10.76
CA GLN A 91 -4.84 6.07 -11.23
C GLN A 91 -6.18 5.42 -11.57
N VAL A 92 -6.17 4.26 -12.23
CA VAL A 92 -7.35 3.46 -12.56
C VAL A 92 -8.10 3.03 -11.28
N ALA A 93 -7.38 2.51 -10.30
CA ALA A 93 -7.97 2.11 -9.02
C ALA A 93 -8.55 3.30 -8.25
N TYR A 94 -7.85 4.44 -8.26
CA TYR A 94 -8.34 5.64 -7.59
C TYR A 94 -9.55 6.26 -8.30
N ALA A 95 -9.60 6.26 -9.63
CA ALA A 95 -10.78 6.67 -10.38
C ALA A 95 -12.02 5.80 -10.07
N ALA A 96 -11.81 4.50 -9.87
CA ALA A 96 -12.87 3.62 -9.38
C ALA A 96 -13.26 3.92 -7.92
N HIS A 97 -12.28 4.29 -7.05
CA HIS A 97 -12.53 4.77 -5.69
C HIS A 97 -13.48 5.97 -5.67
N LEU A 98 -13.27 6.96 -6.53
CA LEU A 98 -14.11 8.15 -6.63
C LEU A 98 -15.57 7.85 -7.04
N GLN A 99 -15.82 6.63 -7.50
CA GLN A 99 -17.15 6.10 -7.81
C GLN A 99 -17.60 4.97 -6.86
N GLY A 100 -16.89 4.78 -5.72
CA GLY A 100 -17.24 3.81 -4.70
C GLY A 100 -16.96 2.34 -5.08
N LYS A 101 -16.05 2.11 -6.05
CA LYS A 101 -15.72 0.79 -6.59
C LYS A 101 -14.22 0.44 -6.50
N PHE A 102 -13.55 0.95 -5.44
CA PHE A 102 -12.12 0.69 -5.26
C PHE A 102 -11.82 -0.79 -5.13
N TRP A 103 -12.47 -1.48 -4.19
CA TRP A 103 -12.11 -2.85 -3.84
C TRP A 103 -12.42 -3.84 -4.96
N GLU A 104 -13.48 -3.60 -5.71
CA GLU A 104 -13.80 -4.39 -6.89
C GLU A 104 -12.78 -4.17 -8.02
N MET A 105 -12.32 -2.94 -8.23
CA MET A 105 -11.26 -2.65 -9.21
C MET A 105 -9.91 -3.19 -8.75
N HIS A 106 -9.59 -3.04 -7.46
CA HIS A 106 -8.39 -3.60 -6.82
C HIS A 106 -8.29 -5.11 -7.06
N ASP A 107 -9.39 -5.84 -6.80
CA ASP A 107 -9.42 -7.29 -6.96
C ASP A 107 -9.22 -7.67 -8.44
N LEU A 108 -9.90 -7.00 -9.40
CA LEU A 108 -9.70 -7.23 -10.84
C LEU A 108 -8.27 -6.95 -11.31
N LEU A 109 -7.64 -5.88 -10.80
CA LEU A 109 -6.26 -5.53 -11.18
C LEU A 109 -5.27 -6.63 -10.78
N TYR A 110 -5.42 -7.23 -9.60
CA TYR A 110 -4.56 -8.33 -9.16
C TYR A 110 -4.93 -9.67 -9.77
N GLU A 111 -6.22 -10.04 -9.82
CA GLU A 111 -6.68 -11.31 -10.40
C GLU A 111 -6.24 -11.46 -11.87
N ARG A 112 -6.23 -10.34 -12.59
CA ARG A 112 -5.92 -10.30 -14.01
C ARG A 112 -4.61 -9.58 -14.32
N GLN A 113 -3.70 -9.51 -13.33
CA GLN A 113 -2.48 -8.73 -13.45
C GLN A 113 -1.70 -9.02 -14.74
N LYS A 114 -1.51 -10.30 -15.11
CA LYS A 114 -0.75 -10.69 -16.30
C LYS A 114 -1.39 -10.25 -17.61
N GLU A 115 -2.72 -10.12 -17.66
CA GLU A 115 -3.40 -9.71 -18.88
C GLU A 115 -2.98 -8.30 -19.32
N TRP A 116 -2.82 -7.38 -18.36
CA TRP A 116 -2.51 -5.98 -18.65
C TRP A 116 -1.03 -5.63 -18.48
N THR A 117 -0.29 -6.35 -17.64
CA THR A 117 1.16 -6.10 -17.50
C THR A 117 1.96 -6.59 -18.70
N ASP A 118 1.51 -7.66 -19.35
CA ASP A 118 2.15 -8.23 -20.53
C ASP A 118 1.71 -7.53 -21.84
N ALA A 119 0.71 -6.66 -21.77
CA ALA A 119 0.18 -5.94 -22.93
C ALA A 119 1.09 -4.77 -23.32
N ALA A 120 1.18 -4.49 -24.62
CA ALA A 120 1.84 -3.29 -25.12
C ALA A 120 1.07 -2.00 -24.73
N ASP A 121 -0.26 -2.10 -24.57
CA ASP A 121 -1.15 -1.05 -24.11
C ASP A 121 -2.18 -1.64 -23.13
N PRO A 122 -2.16 -1.28 -21.85
CA PRO A 122 -3.07 -1.78 -20.84
C PRO A 122 -4.45 -1.08 -20.82
N HIS A 123 -4.61 0.08 -21.48
CA HIS A 123 -5.84 0.87 -21.42
C HIS A 123 -7.10 0.09 -21.79
N PRO A 124 -7.13 -0.78 -22.85
CA PRO A 124 -8.33 -1.54 -23.18
C PRO A 124 -8.80 -2.47 -22.05
N TYR A 125 -7.87 -3.04 -21.29
CA TYR A 125 -8.19 -3.89 -20.13
C TYR A 125 -8.81 -3.07 -19.01
N PHE A 126 -8.21 -1.95 -18.66
CA PHE A 126 -8.73 -1.06 -17.60
C PHE A 126 -10.10 -0.50 -17.93
N GLU A 127 -10.36 -0.14 -19.20
CA GLU A 127 -11.69 0.27 -19.64
C GLU A 127 -12.69 -0.89 -19.58
N ALA A 128 -12.29 -2.11 -19.92
CA ALA A 128 -13.17 -3.27 -19.83
C ALA A 128 -13.54 -3.56 -18.37
N TYR A 129 -12.58 -3.46 -17.43
CA TYR A 129 -12.83 -3.61 -16.00
C TYR A 129 -13.79 -2.53 -15.48
N ALA A 130 -13.54 -1.27 -15.80
CA ALA A 130 -14.41 -0.16 -15.41
C ALA A 130 -15.86 -0.34 -15.93
N LYS A 131 -16.03 -0.77 -17.18
CA LYS A 131 -17.34 -1.09 -17.78
C LYS A 131 -18.01 -2.26 -17.05
N SER A 132 -17.27 -3.32 -16.71
CA SER A 132 -17.82 -4.49 -16.00
C SER A 132 -18.31 -4.15 -14.60
N LEU A 133 -17.69 -3.14 -13.96
CA LEU A 133 -18.09 -2.61 -12.65
C LEU A 133 -19.24 -1.60 -12.73
N GLY A 134 -19.71 -1.25 -13.94
CA GLY A 134 -20.78 -0.28 -14.15
C GLY A 134 -20.41 1.15 -13.85
N LEU A 135 -19.13 1.52 -13.98
CA LEU A 135 -18.68 2.89 -13.77
C LEU A 135 -19.18 3.84 -14.86
N ASP A 136 -19.40 5.09 -14.50
CA ASP A 136 -19.54 6.16 -15.49
C ASP A 136 -18.20 6.32 -16.23
N MET A 137 -18.20 5.94 -17.50
CA MET A 137 -16.99 5.89 -18.31
C MET A 137 -16.44 7.27 -18.69
N SER A 138 -17.29 8.30 -18.76
CA SER A 138 -16.84 9.67 -19.01
C SER A 138 -16.06 10.18 -17.82
N ARG A 139 -16.65 10.08 -16.64
CA ARG A 139 -16.04 10.45 -15.37
C ARG A 139 -14.81 9.61 -15.08
N PHE A 140 -14.85 8.29 -15.32
CA PHE A 140 -13.70 7.40 -15.12
C PHE A 140 -12.47 7.86 -15.92
N ARG A 141 -12.64 8.18 -17.23
CA ARG A 141 -11.54 8.65 -18.07
C ARG A 141 -11.00 10.01 -17.63
N GLU A 142 -11.88 10.90 -17.20
CA GLU A 142 -11.49 12.20 -16.65
C GLU A 142 -10.68 12.01 -15.36
N ASP A 143 -11.19 11.23 -14.41
CA ASP A 143 -10.55 10.98 -13.10
C ASP A 143 -9.21 10.26 -13.26
N VAL A 144 -9.09 9.27 -14.16
CA VAL A 144 -7.80 8.59 -14.46
C VAL A 144 -6.74 9.60 -14.90
N ASN A 145 -7.11 10.59 -15.73
CA ASN A 145 -6.15 11.55 -16.29
C ASN A 145 -5.98 12.81 -15.42
N ALA A 146 -6.80 12.98 -14.38
CA ALA A 146 -6.79 14.17 -13.55
C ALA A 146 -5.46 14.36 -12.80
N GLN A 147 -4.98 15.61 -12.74
CA GLN A 147 -3.79 15.93 -11.96
C GLN A 147 -4.02 15.68 -10.48
N THR A 148 -5.23 15.91 -9.97
CA THR A 148 -5.61 15.64 -8.57
C THR A 148 -5.45 14.16 -8.19
N THR A 149 -5.75 13.24 -9.12
CA THR A 149 -5.54 11.80 -8.96
C THR A 149 -4.04 11.48 -8.83
N LYS A 150 -3.23 12.03 -9.74
CA LYS A 150 -1.76 11.87 -9.68
C LYS A 150 -1.17 12.42 -8.39
N ASP A 151 -1.61 13.60 -8.00
CA ASP A 151 -1.14 14.26 -6.78
C ASP A 151 -1.50 13.46 -5.53
N PHE A 152 -2.70 12.84 -5.50
CA PHE A 152 -3.10 11.97 -4.39
C PHE A 152 -2.16 10.77 -4.25
N ILE A 153 -1.92 10.04 -5.35
CA ILE A 153 -1.04 8.87 -5.38
C ILE A 153 0.40 9.26 -4.99
N THR A 154 0.89 10.36 -5.54
CA THR A 154 2.25 10.87 -5.25
C THR A 154 2.41 11.24 -3.77
N ARG A 155 1.39 11.85 -3.15
CA ARG A 155 1.42 12.15 -1.71
C ARG A 155 1.44 10.87 -0.87
N GLN A 156 0.67 9.84 -1.21
CA GLN A 156 0.72 8.56 -0.50
C GLN A 156 2.07 7.87 -0.62
N HIS A 157 2.65 7.88 -1.82
CA HIS A 157 4.00 7.36 -2.06
C HIS A 157 5.05 8.11 -1.23
N ALA A 158 5.00 9.44 -1.22
CA ALA A 158 5.94 10.26 -0.43
C ALA A 158 5.80 9.99 1.07
N ALA A 159 4.57 9.92 1.59
CA ALA A 159 4.33 9.59 2.99
C ALA A 159 4.82 8.19 3.36
N GLY A 160 4.65 7.20 2.45
CA GLY A 160 5.22 5.88 2.63
C GLY A 160 6.75 5.89 2.68
N THR A 161 7.39 6.66 1.79
CA THR A 161 8.85 6.82 1.78
C THR A 161 9.36 7.45 3.08
N GLU A 162 8.68 8.48 3.58
CA GLU A 162 8.99 9.12 4.88
C GLU A 162 8.82 8.13 6.05
N ALA A 163 7.85 7.23 5.96
CA ALA A 163 7.63 6.15 6.93
C ALA A 163 8.62 4.97 6.79
N GLY A 164 9.54 5.02 5.83
CA GLY A 164 10.57 3.99 5.62
C GLY A 164 10.16 2.85 4.70
N VAL A 165 9.05 2.98 3.96
CA VAL A 165 8.66 2.01 2.92
C VAL A 165 9.65 2.12 1.76
N THR A 166 10.28 1.01 1.40
CA THR A 166 11.30 0.94 0.33
C THR A 166 11.00 -0.10 -0.75
N HIS A 167 9.96 -0.87 -0.57
CA HIS A 167 9.55 -1.96 -1.48
C HIS A 167 8.06 -2.24 -1.34
N THR A 168 7.51 -3.02 -2.27
CA THR A 168 6.14 -3.51 -2.20
C THR A 168 6.10 -5.05 -2.34
N PRO A 169 5.14 -5.73 -1.72
CA PRO A 169 4.21 -5.18 -0.73
C PRO A 169 4.93 -4.87 0.60
N TRP A 170 4.44 -3.88 1.31
CA TRP A 170 4.87 -3.59 2.66
C TRP A 170 3.63 -3.63 3.57
N PHE A 171 3.71 -4.39 4.67
CA PHE A 171 2.57 -4.62 5.55
C PHE A 171 2.85 -4.18 6.97
N ALA A 172 1.78 -3.75 7.64
CA ALA A 172 1.76 -3.62 9.08
C ALA A 172 0.40 -4.05 9.65
N VAL A 173 0.44 -4.56 10.87
CA VAL A 173 -0.75 -4.78 11.69
C VAL A 173 -0.60 -3.90 12.92
N ASN A 174 -1.52 -2.95 13.08
CA ASN A 174 -1.39 -1.85 14.04
C ASN A 174 -0.01 -1.16 13.85
N ASP A 175 0.82 -1.11 14.90
CA ASP A 175 2.15 -0.48 14.85
C ASP A 175 3.28 -1.48 14.54
N THR A 176 2.95 -2.73 14.16
CA THR A 176 3.92 -3.79 13.95
C THR A 176 4.13 -4.06 12.46
N PHE A 177 5.35 -3.82 11.98
CA PHE A 177 5.77 -4.22 10.63
C PHE A 177 5.77 -5.74 10.49
N LEU A 178 5.30 -6.23 9.33
CA LEU A 178 5.18 -7.65 9.04
C LEU A 178 5.72 -8.02 7.67
N VAL A 179 6.54 -9.07 7.61
CA VAL A 179 6.87 -9.80 6.38
C VAL A 179 6.24 -11.19 6.48
N PRO A 180 5.02 -11.37 5.96
CA PRO A 180 4.27 -12.59 6.17
C PRO A 180 4.75 -13.72 5.25
N ASN A 181 4.82 -14.95 5.78
CA ASN A 181 5.01 -16.17 5.00
C ASN A 181 3.67 -16.90 4.76
N HIS A 182 2.72 -16.74 5.67
CA HIS A 182 1.39 -17.34 5.60
C HIS A 182 0.35 -16.49 6.33
N ILE A 183 -0.93 -16.80 6.14
CA ILE A 183 -2.05 -16.04 6.72
C ILE A 183 -2.00 -15.94 8.26
N GLY A 184 -1.50 -17.00 8.92
CA GLY A 184 -1.36 -17.04 10.37
C GLY A 184 -0.42 -15.98 10.95
N ASP A 185 0.51 -15.46 10.16
CA ASP A 185 1.41 -14.37 10.58
C ASP A 185 0.61 -13.08 10.80
N PHE A 186 -0.35 -12.78 9.93
CA PHE A 186 -1.31 -11.69 10.14
C PHE A 186 -2.22 -11.98 11.33
N GLU A 187 -2.80 -13.19 11.37
CA GLU A 187 -3.78 -13.57 12.39
C GLU A 187 -3.18 -13.52 13.80
N SER A 188 -1.91 -13.87 13.96
CA SER A 188 -1.22 -13.80 15.26
C SER A 188 -1.14 -12.38 15.82
N LEU A 189 -0.91 -11.39 14.96
CA LEU A 189 -0.87 -9.97 15.34
C LEU A 189 -2.26 -9.36 15.49
N MET A 190 -3.25 -9.90 14.77
CA MET A 190 -4.62 -9.40 14.81
C MET A 190 -5.37 -9.83 16.05
N THR A 191 -5.06 -11.02 16.62
CA THR A 191 -5.83 -11.62 17.72
C THR A 191 -5.76 -10.83 19.02
N GLU A 192 -4.75 -10.01 19.24
CA GLU A 192 -4.61 -9.19 20.43
C GLU A 192 -5.59 -8.00 20.48
N GLY A 193 -6.22 -7.66 19.35
CA GLY A 193 -7.13 -6.51 19.20
C GLY A 193 -8.54 -6.84 18.66
N LEU A 194 -8.83 -8.11 18.35
CA LEU A 194 -10.14 -8.58 17.87
C LEU A 194 -11.01 -9.01 19.06
#